data_55d4feeb9faa974f2f755c00968aea46
#
_entry.id   55d4feeb9faa974f2f755c00968aea46
#
_cell.length_a   1.000
_cell.length_b   1.000
_cell.length_c   1.000
_cell.angle_alpha   90.00
_cell.angle_beta   90.00
_cell.angle_gamma   90.00
#
_symmetry.space_group_name_H-M   'P 1'
#
loop_
_entity.id
_entity.type
_entity.pdbx_description
1 polymer ?
#
loop_
_entity_poly.entity_id
_entity_poly.type
_entity_poly.pdbx_seq_one_letter_code
_entity_poly.pdbx_strand_id
1 'polypeptide(L)'
;MRMGSSDKNAYDIINKYEEKNLADIIYQYGEERYSRVIAKEIVKNRKIKFISDTIDLSNIIKKCLPKKNQLKNKIHPATKTFQAIRIYVNDELNELKTSLEKTLKILNKDGLILVVSFQSLEDRIVKDFFNHNSGKRWRSSRHYPELPDKLATQLKIITKKPILPSASEI
;
A
#
# COMPACT_ATOMS: atom_id res chain seq x y z
N MET A 1 4.90 -14.82 -5.31
CA MET A 1 4.86 -13.39 -5.00
C MET A 1 6.30 -12.85 -4.88
N ARG A 2 7.05 -12.86 -5.94
CA ARG A 2 8.38 -12.25 -6.02
C ARG A 2 8.53 -11.64 -7.40
N MET A 3 8.70 -10.31 -7.48
CA MET A 3 8.79 -9.57 -8.74
C MET A 3 10.11 -8.80 -8.89
N GLY A 4 11.13 -9.16 -8.11
CA GLY A 4 12.42 -8.46 -8.13
C GLY A 4 13.54 -9.25 -7.46
N SER A 5 14.70 -8.59 -7.29
CA SER A 5 15.92 -9.14 -6.71
C SER A 5 15.93 -9.15 -5.16
N SER A 6 14.80 -8.92 -4.49
CA SER A 6 14.76 -8.97 -3.02
C SER A 6 14.96 -10.40 -2.52
N ASP A 7 15.79 -10.58 -1.50
CA ASP A 7 15.99 -11.88 -0.83
C ASP A 7 14.77 -12.34 -0.04
N LYS A 8 13.77 -11.47 0.12
CA LYS A 8 12.52 -11.75 0.82
C LYS A 8 11.55 -12.51 -0.08
N ASN A 9 10.93 -13.54 0.45
CA ASN A 9 9.84 -14.24 -0.22
C ASN A 9 8.64 -14.43 0.72
N ALA A 10 7.46 -14.64 0.16
CA ALA A 10 6.22 -14.79 0.93
C ALA A 10 6.24 -16.02 1.86
N TYR A 11 6.90 -17.10 1.43
CA TYR A 11 7.02 -18.32 2.23
C TYR A 11 7.77 -18.07 3.52
N ASP A 12 8.92 -17.36 3.47
CA ASP A 12 9.71 -17.05 4.65
C ASP A 12 8.96 -16.11 5.61
N ILE A 13 8.25 -15.12 5.08
CA ILE A 13 7.43 -14.22 5.89
C ILE A 13 6.37 -14.99 6.67
N ILE A 14 5.63 -15.85 5.99
CA ILE A 14 4.55 -16.64 6.60
C ILE A 14 5.09 -17.65 7.61
N ASN A 15 6.20 -18.34 7.29
CA ASN A 15 6.66 -19.47 8.09
C ASN A 15 7.73 -19.13 9.13
N LYS A 16 8.47 -18.00 8.97
CA LYS A 16 9.61 -17.70 9.86
C LYS A 16 9.44 -16.42 10.69
N TYR A 17 8.61 -15.44 10.24
CA TYR A 17 8.50 -14.17 10.95
C TYR A 17 7.77 -14.35 12.29
N GLU A 18 8.14 -13.53 13.27
CA GLU A 18 7.45 -13.45 14.55
C GLU A 18 6.01 -12.99 14.38
N GLU A 19 5.12 -13.45 15.27
CA GLU A 19 3.70 -13.11 15.25
C GLU A 19 3.45 -11.59 15.18
N LYS A 20 4.19 -10.82 15.99
CA LYS A 20 4.09 -9.37 16.02
C LYS A 20 4.45 -8.74 14.67
N ASN A 21 5.59 -9.11 14.11
CA ASN A 21 6.06 -8.59 12.84
C ASN A 21 5.10 -8.93 11.70
N LEU A 22 4.58 -10.15 11.69
CA LEU A 22 3.58 -10.58 10.72
C LEU A 22 2.28 -9.78 10.85
N ALA A 23 1.81 -9.55 12.08
CA ALA A 23 0.62 -8.73 12.34
C ALA A 23 0.82 -7.28 11.88
N ASP A 24 1.99 -6.69 12.14
CA ASP A 24 2.32 -5.33 11.74
C ASP A 24 2.37 -5.18 10.21
N ILE A 25 2.96 -6.16 9.51
CA ILE A 25 2.95 -6.19 8.03
C ILE A 25 1.52 -6.22 7.50
N ILE A 26 0.69 -7.14 8.02
CA ILE A 26 -0.70 -7.29 7.57
C ILE A 26 -1.51 -6.01 7.86
N TYR A 27 -1.27 -5.36 8.99
CA TYR A 27 -1.94 -4.11 9.35
C TYR A 27 -1.50 -2.94 8.48
N GLN A 28 -0.20 -2.71 8.37
CA GLN A 28 0.35 -1.52 7.70
C GLN A 28 0.14 -1.55 6.19
N TYR A 29 0.35 -2.70 5.55
CA TYR A 29 0.29 -2.83 4.10
C TYR A 29 -1.04 -3.37 3.57
N GLY A 30 -1.83 -4.01 4.43
CA GLY A 30 -3.15 -4.53 4.06
C GLY A 30 -4.31 -3.70 4.59
N GLU A 31 -4.07 -2.76 5.51
CA GLU A 31 -5.11 -2.05 6.25
C GLU A 31 -6.16 -3.03 6.83
N GLU A 32 -5.67 -4.22 7.31
CA GLU A 32 -6.52 -5.28 7.84
C GLU A 32 -6.67 -5.17 9.36
N ARG A 33 -7.88 -4.95 9.81
CA ARG A 33 -8.19 -4.75 11.25
C ARG A 33 -7.95 -6.01 12.08
N TYR A 34 -8.13 -7.17 11.47
CA TYR A 34 -7.96 -8.47 12.13
C TYR A 34 -6.52 -9.01 12.02
N SER A 35 -5.56 -8.16 11.67
CA SER A 35 -4.16 -8.54 11.44
C SER A 35 -3.56 -9.38 12.57
N ARG A 36 -3.81 -9.04 13.83
CA ARG A 36 -3.32 -9.78 14.99
C ARG A 36 -3.94 -11.18 15.11
N VAL A 37 -5.24 -11.29 14.87
CA VAL A 37 -5.95 -12.58 14.88
C VAL A 37 -5.44 -13.46 13.74
N ILE A 38 -5.28 -12.89 12.56
CA ILE A 38 -4.74 -13.58 11.38
C ILE A 38 -3.31 -14.06 11.63
N ALA A 39 -2.43 -13.19 12.13
CA ALA A 39 -1.04 -13.55 12.43
C ALA A 39 -0.95 -14.67 13.46
N LYS A 40 -1.73 -14.60 14.54
CA LYS A 40 -1.81 -15.65 15.57
C LYS A 40 -2.22 -17.00 14.98
N GLU A 41 -3.26 -17.03 14.14
CA GLU A 41 -3.71 -18.28 13.51
C GLU A 41 -2.69 -18.82 12.49
N ILE A 42 -2.02 -17.96 11.74
CA ILE A 42 -0.91 -18.38 10.85
C ILE A 42 0.19 -19.04 11.68
N VAL A 43 0.65 -18.37 12.75
CA VAL A 43 1.72 -18.91 13.63
C VAL A 43 1.32 -20.22 14.28
N LYS A 44 0.06 -20.37 14.70
CA LYS A 44 -0.47 -21.61 15.24
C LYS A 44 -0.46 -22.75 14.22
N ASN A 45 -0.93 -22.49 13.01
CA ASN A 45 -1.01 -23.52 11.97
C ASN A 45 0.38 -23.95 11.46
N ARG A 46 1.32 -22.99 11.25
CA ARG A 46 2.67 -23.32 10.77
C ARG A 46 3.49 -24.16 11.75
N LYS A 47 3.17 -24.15 13.06
CA LYS A 47 3.77 -25.04 14.05
C LYS A 47 3.40 -26.52 13.84
N ILE A 48 2.27 -26.79 13.21
CA ILE A 48 1.80 -28.14 12.89
C ILE A 48 2.38 -28.57 11.53
N LYS A 49 2.25 -27.71 10.51
CA LYS A 49 2.74 -27.95 9.15
C LYS A 49 3.07 -26.60 8.49
N PHE A 50 4.22 -26.52 7.84
CA PHE A 50 4.56 -25.32 7.06
C PHE A 50 3.49 -25.00 6.01
N ILE A 51 3.17 -23.72 5.91
CA ILE A 51 2.18 -23.22 4.93
C ILE A 51 2.93 -22.95 3.63
N SER A 52 2.75 -23.82 2.64
CA SER A 52 3.42 -23.73 1.33
C SER A 52 2.48 -23.36 0.20
N ASP A 53 1.17 -23.44 0.43
CA ASP A 53 0.14 -23.20 -0.57
C ASP A 53 -0.67 -21.95 -0.24
N THR A 54 -1.05 -21.22 -1.29
CA THR A 54 -1.94 -20.05 -1.20
C THR A 54 -3.36 -20.43 -0.77
N ILE A 55 -3.83 -21.62 -1.11
CA ILE A 55 -5.14 -22.13 -0.71
C ILE A 55 -5.17 -22.39 0.79
N ASP A 56 -4.13 -23.04 1.33
CA ASP A 56 -4.02 -23.30 2.76
C ASP A 56 -4.01 -21.98 3.55
N LEU A 57 -3.18 -21.02 3.15
CA LEU A 57 -3.16 -19.69 3.76
C LEU A 57 -4.52 -18.99 3.70
N SER A 58 -5.16 -19.02 2.55
CA SER A 58 -6.49 -18.44 2.33
C SER A 58 -7.55 -19.04 3.26
N ASN A 59 -7.53 -20.37 3.43
CA ASN A 59 -8.43 -21.10 4.30
C ASN A 59 -8.21 -20.76 5.79
N ILE A 60 -6.96 -20.63 6.22
CA ILE A 60 -6.61 -20.20 7.58
C ILE A 60 -7.18 -18.81 7.85
N ILE A 61 -6.95 -17.86 6.94
CA ILE A 61 -7.45 -16.49 7.07
C ILE A 61 -8.97 -16.45 7.11
N LYS A 62 -9.63 -17.19 6.22
CA LYS A 62 -11.09 -17.26 6.17
C LYS A 62 -11.71 -17.78 7.45
N LYS A 63 -11.10 -18.78 8.08
CA LYS A 63 -11.60 -19.38 9.32
C LYS A 63 -11.55 -18.43 10.52
N CYS A 64 -10.59 -17.52 10.58
CA CYS A 64 -10.43 -16.60 11.71
C CYS A 64 -11.21 -15.29 11.58
N LEU A 65 -11.82 -15.04 10.43
CA LEU A 65 -12.61 -13.83 10.21
C LEU A 65 -14.11 -14.05 10.49
N PRO A 66 -14.81 -13.08 11.09
CA PRO A 66 -16.24 -13.16 11.35
C PRO A 66 -17.05 -13.41 10.06
N LYS A 67 -17.96 -14.39 10.08
CA LYS A 67 -18.84 -14.72 8.93
C LYS A 67 -19.63 -13.52 8.42
N LYS A 68 -20.10 -12.64 9.32
CA LYS A 68 -20.83 -11.41 8.96
C LYS A 68 -20.04 -10.48 8.03
N ASN A 69 -18.71 -10.43 8.21
CA ASN A 69 -17.84 -9.61 7.36
C ASN A 69 -17.57 -10.27 6.00
N GLN A 70 -17.58 -11.61 5.95
CA GLN A 70 -17.39 -12.35 4.71
C GLN A 70 -18.60 -12.21 3.76
N LEU A 71 -19.82 -12.14 4.31
CA LEU A 71 -21.05 -12.02 3.52
C LEU A 71 -21.30 -10.59 3.00
N LYS A 72 -20.82 -9.55 3.71
CA LYS A 72 -21.03 -8.15 3.32
C LYS A 72 -20.01 -7.64 2.30
N ASN A 73 -18.84 -8.22 2.23
CA ASN A 73 -17.77 -7.77 1.35
C ASN A 73 -17.78 -8.52 0.03
N LYS A 74 -17.87 -7.79 -1.09
CA LYS A 74 -17.65 -8.34 -2.45
C LYS A 74 -16.25 -8.89 -2.67
N ILE A 75 -15.29 -8.57 -1.79
CA ILE A 75 -13.86 -8.92 -1.91
C ILE A 75 -13.58 -10.13 -1.03
N HIS A 76 -12.78 -11.07 -1.56
CA HIS A 76 -12.38 -12.27 -0.84
C HIS A 76 -11.67 -11.92 0.50
N PRO A 77 -12.00 -12.60 1.62
CA PRO A 77 -11.47 -12.27 2.95
C PRO A 77 -9.94 -12.20 3.07
N ALA A 78 -9.23 -13.02 2.31
CA ALA A 78 -7.77 -13.06 2.34
C ALA A 78 -7.09 -11.98 1.47
N THR A 79 -7.83 -11.25 0.64
CA THR A 79 -7.25 -10.29 -0.32
C THR A 79 -6.31 -9.29 0.34
N LYS A 80 -6.72 -8.68 1.44
CA LYS A 80 -5.91 -7.69 2.17
C LYS A 80 -4.61 -8.27 2.72
N THR A 81 -4.65 -9.49 3.22
CA THR A 81 -3.45 -10.18 3.73
C THR A 81 -2.49 -10.51 2.58
N PHE A 82 -2.99 -11.01 1.47
CA PHE A 82 -2.16 -11.28 0.29
C PHE A 82 -1.56 -10.00 -0.30
N GLN A 83 -2.35 -8.92 -0.36
CA GLN A 83 -1.88 -7.59 -0.76
C GLN A 83 -0.74 -7.11 0.15
N ALA A 84 -0.91 -7.22 1.48
CA ALA A 84 0.10 -6.82 2.44
C ALA A 84 1.43 -7.54 2.23
N ILE A 85 1.37 -8.85 2.08
CA ILE A 85 2.56 -9.68 1.84
C ILE A 85 3.22 -9.31 0.51
N ARG A 86 2.45 -9.10 -0.56
CA ARG A 86 2.95 -8.71 -1.87
C ARG A 86 3.70 -7.38 -1.83
N ILE A 87 3.06 -6.36 -1.23
CA ILE A 87 3.65 -5.03 -1.07
C ILE A 87 4.96 -5.11 -0.29
N TYR A 88 4.98 -5.86 0.82
CA TYR A 88 6.15 -5.99 1.66
C TYR A 88 7.29 -6.76 0.99
N VAL A 89 6.98 -7.86 0.27
CA VAL A 89 7.98 -8.68 -0.46
C VAL A 89 8.65 -7.86 -1.56
N ASN A 90 7.86 -7.09 -2.30
CA ASN A 90 8.33 -6.37 -3.49
C ASN A 90 8.72 -4.92 -3.18
N ASP A 91 8.60 -4.47 -1.92
CA ASP A 91 8.85 -3.08 -1.51
C ASP A 91 8.11 -2.03 -2.37
N GLU A 92 6.88 -2.37 -2.81
CA GLU A 92 6.12 -1.64 -3.83
C GLU A 92 5.96 -0.15 -3.51
N LEU A 93 5.74 0.20 -2.24
CA LEU A 93 5.53 1.59 -1.83
C LEU A 93 6.80 2.45 -1.90
N ASN A 94 7.96 1.88 -1.61
CA ASN A 94 9.24 2.59 -1.76
C ASN A 94 9.64 2.72 -3.22
N GLU A 95 9.38 1.68 -4.02
CA GLU A 95 9.59 1.74 -5.47
C GLU A 95 8.70 2.82 -6.11
N LEU A 96 7.43 2.93 -5.70
CA LEU A 96 6.55 4.00 -6.14
C LEU A 96 7.09 5.39 -5.78
N LYS A 97 7.52 5.60 -4.53
CA LYS A 97 8.11 6.88 -4.08
C LYS A 97 9.34 7.24 -4.90
N THR A 98 10.26 6.29 -5.02
CA THR A 98 11.49 6.47 -5.78
C THR A 98 11.23 6.79 -7.25
N SER A 99 10.25 6.11 -7.86
CA SER A 99 9.85 6.35 -9.25
C SER A 99 9.27 7.75 -9.44
N LEU A 100 8.40 8.20 -8.52
CA LEU A 100 7.85 9.55 -8.56
C LEU A 100 8.94 10.63 -8.43
N GLU A 101 9.89 10.45 -7.50
CA GLU A 101 11.00 11.39 -7.34
C GLU A 101 11.91 11.44 -8.58
N LYS A 102 12.21 10.28 -9.18
CA LYS A 102 12.98 10.20 -10.42
C LYS A 102 12.27 10.85 -11.59
N THR A 103 10.93 10.76 -11.65
CA THR A 103 10.13 11.38 -12.71
C THR A 103 10.34 12.89 -12.78
N LEU A 104 10.51 13.59 -11.64
CA LEU A 104 10.80 15.03 -11.64
C LEU A 104 12.10 15.39 -12.36
N LYS A 105 13.08 14.49 -12.37
CA LYS A 105 14.40 14.74 -12.98
C LYS A 105 14.39 14.58 -14.51
N ILE A 106 13.43 13.82 -15.03
CA ILE A 106 13.32 13.50 -16.46
C ILE A 106 12.18 14.24 -17.15
N LEU A 107 11.29 14.88 -16.38
CA LEU A 107 10.14 15.60 -16.90
C LEU A 107 10.60 16.88 -17.59
N ASN A 108 10.27 17.03 -18.86
CA ASN A 108 10.50 18.27 -19.59
C ASN A 108 9.54 19.38 -19.13
N LYS A 109 9.91 20.63 -19.45
CA LYS A 109 9.01 21.77 -19.26
C LYS A 109 7.68 21.51 -19.97
N ASP A 110 6.58 21.77 -19.28
CA ASP A 110 5.19 21.54 -19.73
C ASP A 110 4.83 20.05 -19.94
N GLY A 111 5.70 19.12 -19.51
CA GLY A 111 5.41 17.69 -19.49
C GLY A 111 4.32 17.32 -18.48
N LEU A 112 3.63 16.21 -18.73
CA LEU A 112 2.55 15.72 -17.87
C LEU A 112 2.96 14.46 -17.10
N ILE A 113 2.56 14.39 -15.83
CA ILE A 113 2.64 13.18 -15.02
C ILE A 113 1.21 12.68 -14.80
N LEU A 114 0.92 11.47 -15.27
CA LEU A 114 -0.31 10.74 -15.00
C LEU A 114 0.01 9.51 -14.16
N VAL A 115 -0.66 9.36 -13.02
CA VAL A 115 -0.48 8.22 -12.12
C VAL A 115 -1.80 7.52 -11.92
N VAL A 116 -1.82 6.20 -12.12
CA VAL A 116 -2.97 5.34 -11.83
C VAL A 116 -2.66 4.56 -10.56
N SER A 117 -3.53 4.66 -9.56
CA SER A 117 -3.42 3.93 -8.30
C SER A 117 -4.66 3.09 -8.06
N PHE A 118 -4.48 1.87 -7.55
CA PHE A 118 -5.56 0.93 -7.30
C PHE A 118 -5.87 0.73 -5.81
N GLN A 119 -5.05 1.28 -4.94
CA GLN A 119 -5.16 1.10 -3.49
C GLN A 119 -4.88 2.39 -2.71
N SER A 120 -5.47 2.47 -1.51
CA SER A 120 -5.42 3.64 -0.63
C SER A 120 -3.99 4.08 -0.25
N LEU A 121 -3.07 3.13 -0.07
CA LEU A 121 -1.68 3.43 0.30
C LEU A 121 -0.92 4.10 -0.85
N GLU A 122 -1.09 3.61 -2.07
CA GLU A 122 -0.54 4.24 -3.28
C GLU A 122 -1.12 5.63 -3.49
N ASP A 123 -2.45 5.76 -3.42
CA ASP A 123 -3.15 7.03 -3.59
C ASP A 123 -2.66 8.10 -2.58
N ARG A 124 -2.40 7.70 -1.33
CA ARG A 124 -1.83 8.58 -0.31
C ARG A 124 -0.43 9.07 -0.68
N ILE A 125 0.44 8.18 -1.15
CA ILE A 125 1.81 8.52 -1.59
C ILE A 125 1.76 9.49 -2.78
N VAL A 126 0.93 9.19 -3.76
CA VAL A 126 0.76 10.03 -4.96
C VAL A 126 0.23 11.42 -4.60
N LYS A 127 -0.79 11.50 -3.75
CA LYS A 127 -1.33 12.77 -3.26
C LYS A 127 -0.29 13.58 -2.47
N ASP A 128 0.45 12.91 -1.59
CA ASP A 128 1.51 13.56 -0.81
C ASP A 128 2.61 14.10 -1.72
N PHE A 129 3.02 13.33 -2.73
CA PHE A 129 4.00 13.74 -3.73
C PHE A 129 3.55 14.98 -4.50
N PHE A 130 2.33 14.96 -5.06
CA PHE A 130 1.81 16.11 -5.80
C PHE A 130 1.60 17.34 -4.91
N ASN A 131 1.07 17.18 -3.71
CA ASN A 131 0.87 18.30 -2.77
C ASN A 131 2.20 18.91 -2.32
N HIS A 132 3.23 18.11 -2.09
CA HIS A 132 4.54 18.58 -1.72
C HIS A 132 5.17 19.42 -2.85
N ASN A 133 5.20 18.87 -4.06
CA ASN A 133 5.87 19.50 -5.21
C ASN A 133 5.07 20.64 -5.85
N SER A 134 3.79 20.82 -5.51
CA SER A 134 2.95 21.93 -5.95
C SER A 134 2.82 23.07 -4.93
N GLY A 135 3.51 22.99 -3.80
CA GLY A 135 3.42 23.98 -2.71
C GLY A 135 2.12 23.94 -1.89
N LYS A 136 1.17 23.04 -2.19
CA LYS A 136 -0.12 22.97 -1.47
C LYS A 136 -0.01 22.51 -0.01
N ARG A 137 1.08 21.86 0.37
CA ARG A 137 1.30 21.38 1.73
C ARG A 137 1.64 22.52 2.69
N TRP A 138 2.03 23.67 2.15
CA TRP A 138 2.32 24.85 2.95
C TRP A 138 1.02 25.58 3.29
N ARG A 139 0.63 25.55 4.54
CA ARG A 139 -0.38 26.47 5.10
C ARG A 139 0.36 27.50 5.91
N SER A 140 0.23 28.78 5.52
CA SER A 140 0.67 29.88 6.35
C SER A 140 0.01 29.76 7.73
N SER A 141 0.81 29.74 8.79
CA SER A 141 0.34 29.79 10.17
C SER A 141 0.38 31.25 10.63
N ARG A 142 -0.46 31.61 11.60
CA ARG A 142 -0.39 32.95 12.23
C ARG A 142 0.99 33.26 12.82
N HIS A 143 1.78 32.25 13.15
CA HIS A 143 3.12 32.37 13.70
C HIS A 143 4.24 32.37 12.66
N TYR A 144 3.95 31.91 11.43
CA TYR A 144 4.88 31.90 10.30
C TYR A 144 4.11 32.24 9.01
N PRO A 145 3.81 33.55 8.81
CA PRO A 145 3.04 34.01 7.66
C PRO A 145 3.83 33.97 6.35
N GLU A 146 5.16 33.98 6.44
CA GLU A 146 6.02 34.02 5.26
C GLU A 146 6.31 32.61 4.73
N LEU A 147 6.07 32.45 3.42
CA LEU A 147 6.57 31.30 2.68
C LEU A 147 8.11 31.33 2.74
N PRO A 148 8.80 30.22 3.07
CA PRO A 148 10.21 30.16 2.84
C PRO A 148 10.46 30.43 1.36
N ASP A 149 11.35 31.37 1.04
CA ASP A 149 11.68 31.82 -0.32
C ASP A 149 12.16 30.70 -1.30
N LYS A 150 12.12 29.46 -0.88
CA LYS A 150 12.69 28.30 -1.59
C LYS A 150 11.75 27.12 -1.80
N LEU A 151 10.44 27.26 -1.64
CA LEU A 151 9.53 26.23 -2.17
C LEU A 151 9.35 26.49 -3.67
N ALA A 152 10.39 26.20 -4.45
CA ALA A 152 10.28 26.16 -5.90
C ALA A 152 9.21 25.10 -6.24
N THR A 153 8.01 25.55 -6.57
CA THR A 153 6.95 24.67 -7.04
C THR A 153 7.39 24.07 -8.37
N GLN A 154 7.65 22.75 -8.35
CA GLN A 154 8.11 22.05 -9.55
C GLN A 154 6.95 21.55 -10.41
N LEU A 155 5.77 21.39 -9.79
CA LEU A 155 4.58 20.86 -10.45
C LEU A 155 3.37 21.76 -10.26
N LYS A 156 2.46 21.73 -11.25
CA LYS A 156 1.13 22.32 -11.17
C LYS A 156 0.10 21.17 -11.16
N ILE A 157 -0.74 21.09 -10.13
CA ILE A 157 -1.83 20.10 -10.11
C ILE A 157 -2.92 20.53 -11.07
N ILE A 158 -3.17 19.72 -12.09
CA ILE A 158 -4.21 19.96 -13.09
C ILE A 158 -5.56 19.45 -12.57
N THR A 159 -5.60 18.23 -12.05
CA THR A 159 -6.82 17.59 -11.51
C THR A 159 -6.88 17.72 -9.99
N LYS A 160 -7.91 18.40 -9.47
CA LYS A 160 -8.08 18.58 -8.01
C LYS A 160 -8.54 17.32 -7.29
N LYS A 161 -9.20 16.42 -8.00
CA LYS A 161 -9.73 15.13 -7.50
C LYS A 161 -9.29 14.02 -8.44
N PRO A 162 -9.17 12.76 -7.94
CA PRO A 162 -8.96 11.61 -8.81
C PRO A 162 -10.06 11.52 -9.86
N ILE A 163 -9.68 11.16 -11.08
CA ILE A 163 -10.61 10.83 -12.14
C ILE A 163 -10.96 9.35 -11.95
N LEU A 164 -12.24 9.04 -11.84
CA LEU A 164 -12.75 7.67 -11.73
C LEU A 164 -13.21 7.22 -13.12
N PRO A 165 -13.13 5.90 -13.40
CA PRO A 165 -13.65 5.36 -14.65
C PRO A 165 -15.16 5.63 -14.75
N SER A 166 -15.62 5.92 -15.96
CA SER A 166 -17.06 6.06 -16.25
C SER A 166 -17.76 4.70 -16.26
N ALA A 167 -19.10 4.71 -16.18
CA ALA A 167 -19.88 3.46 -16.25
C ALA A 167 -19.71 2.71 -17.59
N SER A 168 -19.24 3.39 -18.64
CA SER A 168 -18.96 2.77 -19.94
C SER A 168 -17.56 2.15 -20.04
N GLU A 169 -16.70 2.39 -19.05
CA GLU A 169 -15.33 1.85 -18.97
C GLU A 169 -15.23 0.66 -18.01
N ILE A 170 -16.29 0.36 -17.28
CA ILE A 170 -16.41 -0.78 -16.35
C ILE A 170 -17.28 -1.88 -16.98
#